data_5d8c0f0f7417b4aa1b8f0b2599976b02
#
_entry.id   5d8c0f0f7417b4aa1b8f0b2599976b02
#
_cell.length_a   1.000
_cell.length_b   1.000
_cell.length_c   1.000
_cell.angle_alpha   90.00
_cell.angle_beta   90.00
_cell.angle_gamma   90.00
#
_symmetry.space_group_name_H-M   'P 1'
#
loop_
_entity.id
_entity.type
_entity.pdbx_description
1 polymer ?
#
loop_
_entity_poly.entity_id
_entity_poly.type
_entity_poly.pdbx_seq_one_letter_code
_entity_poly.pdbx_strand_id
1 'polypeptide(L)'
;MNESRNLTSISPFFIVENLQASIAYYIERLGFQLDFQGPDDDVSYGRVSRDGIGIMLKAILPDVLPQPNHTRHEWARWDAYIYTQDPDTLYDELKRRGASFVKELSFIDQGLWGFEVTDADKYVLAFFRIRNE
;
A
#
# COMPACT_ATOMS: atom_id res chain seq x y z
N MET A 1 8.94 23.15 -20.22
CA MET A 1 9.86 22.04 -20.15
C MET A 1 10.17 21.64 -18.75
N ASN A 2 10.43 20.41 -18.62
CA ASN A 2 10.64 19.86 -17.29
C ASN A 2 11.99 19.22 -17.11
N GLU A 3 12.92 19.64 -17.93
CA GLU A 3 14.24 19.06 -17.78
C GLU A 3 14.89 19.43 -16.45
N SER A 4 14.38 20.46 -15.77
CA SER A 4 14.88 20.76 -14.46
C SER A 4 14.33 19.84 -13.39
N ARG A 5 13.33 19.05 -13.73
CA ARG A 5 12.77 18.12 -12.77
C ARG A 5 13.76 17.02 -12.48
N ASN A 6 13.93 16.74 -11.21
CA ASN A 6 14.92 15.77 -10.78
C ASN A 6 14.28 14.59 -10.04
N LEU A 7 13.33 14.87 -9.18
CA LEU A 7 12.69 13.83 -8.38
C LEU A 7 11.58 13.18 -9.19
N THR A 8 11.59 11.85 -9.27
CA THR A 8 10.68 11.13 -10.17
C THR A 8 9.57 10.36 -9.47
N SER A 9 9.82 9.88 -8.28
CA SER A 9 8.79 9.15 -7.54
C SER A 9 9.25 8.96 -6.11
N ILE A 10 8.37 8.37 -5.31
CA ILE A 10 8.67 8.07 -3.92
C ILE A 10 7.99 6.75 -3.59
N SER A 11 8.61 5.95 -2.74
CA SER A 11 8.02 4.69 -2.29
C SER A 11 8.06 4.62 -0.78
N PRO A 12 6.96 4.24 -0.15
CA PRO A 12 7.02 3.89 1.26
C PRO A 12 7.85 2.62 1.43
N PHE A 13 8.41 2.45 2.60
CA PHE A 13 9.27 1.33 2.94
C PHE A 13 8.69 0.67 4.18
N PHE A 14 8.15 -0.54 4.02
CA PHE A 14 7.48 -1.24 5.12
C PHE A 14 8.32 -2.41 5.59
N ILE A 15 8.51 -2.52 6.89
CA ILE A 15 9.07 -3.72 7.49
C ILE A 15 7.95 -4.72 7.64
N VAL A 16 8.13 -5.91 7.07
CA VAL A 16 7.13 -6.97 7.08
C VAL A 16 7.66 -8.17 7.82
N GLU A 17 6.77 -9.00 8.31
CA GLU A 17 7.16 -10.18 9.08
C GLU A 17 7.62 -11.31 8.16
N ASN A 18 6.89 -11.55 7.08
CA ASN A 18 7.18 -12.62 6.14
C ASN A 18 7.12 -12.04 4.72
N LEU A 19 8.27 -11.92 4.09
CA LEU A 19 8.34 -11.24 2.80
C LEU A 19 7.50 -11.93 1.73
N GLN A 20 7.60 -13.25 1.62
CA GLN A 20 6.87 -13.95 0.57
C GLN A 20 5.36 -13.87 0.78
N ALA A 21 4.91 -13.96 2.00
CA ALA A 21 3.48 -13.81 2.30
C ALA A 21 3.01 -12.39 1.97
N SER A 22 3.83 -11.41 2.27
CA SER A 22 3.48 -10.03 2.00
C SER A 22 3.41 -9.77 0.49
N ILE A 23 4.40 -10.24 -0.24
CA ILE A 23 4.41 -10.08 -1.70
C ILE A 23 3.16 -10.76 -2.30
N ALA A 24 2.86 -11.97 -1.85
CA ALA A 24 1.69 -12.70 -2.36
C ALA A 24 0.40 -11.92 -2.11
N TYR A 25 0.27 -11.31 -0.95
CA TYR A 25 -0.92 -10.53 -0.65
C TYR A 25 -1.06 -9.34 -1.60
N TYR A 26 0.04 -8.63 -1.84
CA TYR A 26 -0.01 -7.50 -2.76
C TYR A 26 -0.40 -7.94 -4.16
N ILE A 27 0.12 -9.09 -4.60
CA ILE A 27 -0.21 -9.58 -5.94
C ILE A 27 -1.66 -10.05 -6.01
N GLU A 28 -2.07 -10.91 -5.09
CA GLU A 28 -3.36 -11.58 -5.18
C GLU A 28 -4.52 -10.73 -4.74
N ARG A 29 -4.33 -9.98 -3.66
CA ARG A 29 -5.43 -9.23 -3.05
C ARG A 29 -5.48 -7.78 -3.47
N LEU A 30 -4.35 -7.22 -3.88
CA LEU A 30 -4.31 -5.80 -4.23
C LEU A 30 -3.99 -5.56 -5.70
N GLY A 31 -3.66 -6.60 -6.45
CA GLY A 31 -3.45 -6.48 -7.88
C GLY A 31 -2.13 -5.85 -8.27
N PHE A 32 -1.17 -5.83 -7.37
CA PHE A 32 0.16 -5.33 -7.67
C PHE A 32 0.97 -6.40 -8.39
N GLN A 33 2.12 -6.02 -8.88
CA GLN A 33 3.07 -6.94 -9.47
C GLN A 33 4.38 -6.86 -8.73
N LEU A 34 5.15 -7.93 -8.77
CA LEU A 34 6.49 -7.94 -8.18
C LEU A 34 7.46 -7.36 -9.20
N ASP A 35 8.17 -6.32 -8.81
CA ASP A 35 9.18 -5.70 -9.67
C ASP A 35 10.52 -6.39 -9.52
N PHE A 36 10.94 -6.61 -8.27
CA PHE A 36 12.19 -7.30 -7.99
C PHE A 36 12.19 -7.76 -6.54
N GLN A 37 13.06 -8.70 -6.25
CA GLN A 37 13.33 -9.12 -4.87
C GLN A 37 14.77 -9.61 -4.82
N GLY A 38 15.36 -9.59 -3.63
CA GLY A 38 16.75 -9.98 -3.45
C GLY A 38 17.15 -10.00 -2.00
N PRO A 39 18.42 -10.30 -1.75
CA PRO A 39 19.39 -10.83 -2.69
C PRO A 39 19.09 -12.30 -3.06
N ASP A 40 19.72 -12.79 -4.12
CA ASP A 40 19.36 -14.10 -4.69
C ASP A 40 19.45 -15.24 -3.70
N ASP A 41 20.48 -15.24 -2.86
CA ASP A 41 20.74 -16.35 -1.97
C ASP A 41 20.07 -16.24 -0.60
N ASP A 42 19.44 -15.10 -0.32
CA ASP A 42 18.78 -14.90 0.97
C ASP A 42 17.78 -13.76 0.82
N VAL A 43 16.68 -14.05 0.12
CA VAL A 43 15.72 -13.01 -0.26
C VAL A 43 15.09 -12.40 0.98
N SER A 44 15.32 -11.11 1.19
CA SER A 44 14.80 -10.41 2.36
C SER A 44 14.09 -9.11 2.02
N TYR A 45 14.15 -8.67 0.75
CA TYR A 45 13.47 -7.43 0.38
C TYR A 45 12.88 -7.56 -1.02
N GLY A 46 11.94 -6.69 -1.31
CA GLY A 46 11.37 -6.63 -2.63
C GLY A 46 10.61 -5.34 -2.84
N ARG A 47 10.18 -5.16 -4.08
CA ARG A 47 9.35 -4.01 -4.44
C ARG A 47 8.15 -4.51 -5.25
N VAL A 48 6.98 -4.06 -4.85
CA VAL A 48 5.76 -4.33 -5.61
C VAL A 48 5.22 -3.01 -6.14
N SER A 49 4.53 -3.04 -7.26
CA SER A 49 4.01 -1.82 -7.84
C SER A 49 2.72 -2.05 -8.61
N ARG A 50 2.00 -0.98 -8.79
CA ARG A 50 0.80 -0.94 -9.62
C ARG A 50 0.64 0.49 -10.12
N ASP A 51 0.40 0.65 -11.42
CA ASP A 51 0.19 1.98 -12.02
C ASP A 51 1.33 2.94 -11.70
N GLY A 52 2.55 2.42 -11.61
CA GLY A 52 3.69 3.26 -11.30
C GLY A 52 3.89 3.56 -9.83
N ILE A 53 2.99 3.08 -8.98
CA ILE A 53 3.09 3.30 -7.53
C ILE A 53 3.79 2.10 -6.93
N GLY A 54 4.94 2.34 -6.29
CA GLY A 54 5.75 1.27 -5.74
C GLY A 54 5.83 1.28 -4.23
N ILE A 55 5.89 0.10 -3.66
CA ILE A 55 6.03 -0.07 -2.21
C ILE A 55 7.20 -1.02 -1.99
N MET A 56 8.13 -0.59 -1.14
CA MET A 56 9.27 -1.40 -0.76
C MET A 56 8.93 -2.22 0.47
N LEU A 57 9.33 -3.48 0.44
CA LEU A 57 9.03 -4.40 1.55
C LEU A 57 10.34 -5.03 2.00
N LYS A 58 10.51 -5.17 3.31
CA LYS A 58 11.71 -5.80 3.84
C LYS A 58 11.40 -6.58 5.10
N ALA A 59 11.80 -7.86 5.09
CA ALA A 59 11.77 -8.67 6.30
C ALA A 59 13.17 -8.62 6.89
N ILE A 60 13.29 -8.07 8.09
CA ILE A 60 14.62 -7.91 8.70
C ILE A 60 14.88 -9.15 9.54
N LEU A 61 15.07 -9.01 10.82
CA LEU A 61 15.27 -10.15 11.69
C LEU A 61 13.96 -10.48 12.38
N PRO A 62 13.81 -11.72 12.86
CA PRO A 62 12.54 -12.11 13.49
C PRO A 62 12.09 -11.22 14.62
N ASP A 63 13.01 -10.51 15.27
CA ASP A 63 12.64 -9.63 16.37
C ASP A 63 12.34 -8.20 15.93
N VAL A 64 12.44 -7.92 14.63
CA VAL A 64 12.08 -6.60 14.12
C VAL A 64 10.72 -6.74 13.45
N LEU A 65 9.68 -6.38 14.16
CA LEU A 65 8.30 -6.64 13.75
C LEU A 65 7.70 -5.46 13.00
N PRO A 66 6.70 -5.72 12.18
CA PRO A 66 5.95 -4.63 11.54
C PRO A 66 5.36 -3.70 12.58
N GLN A 67 5.28 -2.43 12.24
CA GLN A 67 4.76 -1.45 13.19
C GLN A 67 3.92 -0.41 12.46
N PRO A 68 2.72 -0.80 12.03
CA PRO A 68 1.81 0.15 11.39
C PRO A 68 1.52 1.34 12.29
N ASN A 69 1.25 2.47 11.69
CA ASN A 69 1.04 3.70 12.45
C ASN A 69 -0.09 3.58 13.46
N HIS A 70 -1.18 2.89 13.12
CA HIS A 70 -2.32 2.77 14.03
C HIS A 70 -1.98 2.00 15.30
N THR A 71 -0.89 1.23 15.31
CA THR A 71 -0.48 0.55 16.53
C THR A 71 0.24 1.47 17.50
N ARG A 72 0.60 2.66 17.04
CA ARG A 72 1.32 3.61 17.87
C ARG A 72 0.45 4.78 18.31
N HIS A 73 -0.57 5.11 17.53
CA HIS A 73 -1.47 6.18 17.91
C HIS A 73 -2.77 6.03 17.14
N GLU A 74 -3.87 6.14 17.84
CA GLU A 74 -5.18 5.85 17.25
C GLU A 74 -5.55 6.80 16.11
N TRP A 75 -4.96 7.99 16.06
CA TRP A 75 -5.26 8.95 15.00
C TRP A 75 -4.28 8.87 13.83
N ALA A 76 -3.20 8.12 13.97
CA ALA A 76 -2.24 7.94 12.88
C ALA A 76 -2.69 6.72 12.06
N ARG A 77 -3.74 6.90 11.27
CA ARG A 77 -4.42 5.77 10.66
C ARG A 77 -3.72 5.22 9.42
N TRP A 78 -3.12 6.07 8.63
CA TRP A 78 -2.61 5.65 7.33
C TRP A 78 -1.11 5.47 7.34
N ASP A 79 -0.63 4.42 6.67
CA ASP A 79 0.79 4.24 6.41
C ASP A 79 1.16 4.72 5.03
N ALA A 80 0.22 4.72 4.11
CA ALA A 80 0.40 5.31 2.80
C ALA A 80 -0.93 5.87 2.33
N TYR A 81 -0.90 7.07 1.77
CA TYR A 81 -2.06 7.72 1.21
C TYR A 81 -1.84 7.80 -0.30
N ILE A 82 -2.68 7.10 -1.03
CA ILE A 82 -2.51 6.95 -2.47
C ILE A 82 -3.61 7.73 -3.17
N TYR A 83 -3.21 8.73 -3.94
CA TYR A 83 -4.16 9.53 -4.71
C TYR A 83 -4.72 8.66 -5.83
N THR A 84 -6.02 8.45 -5.82
CA THR A 84 -6.68 7.46 -6.66
C THR A 84 -7.71 8.16 -7.53
N GLN A 85 -7.57 7.99 -8.85
CA GLN A 85 -8.44 8.69 -9.78
C GLN A 85 -9.85 8.13 -9.79
N ASP A 86 -9.98 6.81 -9.69
CA ASP A 86 -11.29 6.15 -9.74
C ASP A 86 -11.41 5.12 -8.62
N PRO A 87 -11.65 5.58 -7.39
CA PRO A 87 -11.75 4.64 -6.26
C PRO A 87 -12.91 3.66 -6.39
N ASP A 88 -13.99 4.03 -7.08
CA ASP A 88 -15.14 3.14 -7.20
C ASP A 88 -14.77 1.85 -7.92
N THR A 89 -14.10 1.97 -9.06
CA THR A 89 -13.70 0.78 -9.83
C THR A 89 -12.66 -0.03 -9.07
N LEU A 90 -11.71 0.65 -8.44
CA LEU A 90 -10.68 -0.05 -7.67
C LEU A 90 -11.31 -0.77 -6.48
N TYR A 91 -12.24 -0.12 -5.80
CA TYR A 91 -12.94 -0.73 -4.67
C TYR A 91 -13.61 -2.04 -5.09
N ASP A 92 -14.33 -2.02 -6.21
CA ASP A 92 -15.00 -3.22 -6.70
C ASP A 92 -14.01 -4.33 -6.99
N GLU A 93 -12.89 -3.99 -7.61
CA GLU A 93 -11.86 -4.99 -7.92
C GLU A 93 -11.28 -5.58 -6.65
N LEU A 94 -10.91 -4.75 -5.68
CA LEU A 94 -10.29 -5.25 -4.46
C LEU A 94 -11.27 -6.07 -3.63
N LYS A 95 -12.56 -5.74 -3.68
CA LYS A 95 -13.57 -6.58 -3.05
C LYS A 95 -13.57 -7.97 -3.68
N ARG A 96 -13.53 -8.05 -5.00
CA ARG A 96 -13.52 -9.35 -5.69
C ARG A 96 -12.27 -10.14 -5.37
N ARG A 97 -11.15 -9.44 -5.15
CA ARG A 97 -9.88 -10.10 -4.82
C ARG A 97 -9.82 -10.54 -3.37
N GLY A 98 -10.74 -10.11 -2.55
CA GLY A 98 -10.77 -10.50 -1.14
C GLY A 98 -9.84 -9.71 -0.25
N ALA A 99 -9.55 -8.47 -0.60
CA ALA A 99 -8.73 -7.61 0.24
C ALA A 99 -9.41 -7.35 1.59
N SER A 100 -8.64 -7.03 2.60
CA SER A 100 -9.13 -6.74 3.93
C SER A 100 -9.40 -5.24 4.05
N PHE A 101 -10.65 -4.87 4.24
CA PHE A 101 -11.04 -3.47 4.30
C PHE A 101 -11.10 -2.97 5.73
N VAL A 102 -10.50 -1.81 5.96
CA VAL A 102 -10.65 -1.08 7.21
C VAL A 102 -11.84 -0.15 7.10
N LYS A 103 -12.02 0.47 5.94
CA LYS A 103 -13.09 1.39 5.70
C LYS A 103 -13.64 1.18 4.31
N GLU A 104 -14.94 0.96 4.22
CA GLU A 104 -15.60 0.76 2.94
C GLU A 104 -15.66 2.07 2.16
N LEU A 105 -15.97 1.97 0.87
CA LEU A 105 -16.07 3.13 -0.01
C LEU A 105 -17.03 4.15 0.59
N SER A 106 -16.56 5.35 0.86
CA SER A 106 -17.37 6.36 1.53
C SER A 106 -16.67 7.70 1.51
N PHE A 107 -17.38 8.73 1.92
CA PHE A 107 -16.79 10.03 2.18
C PHE A 107 -16.14 10.02 3.55
N ILE A 108 -14.98 10.64 3.61
CA ILE A 108 -14.45 11.09 4.88
C ILE A 108 -14.18 12.57 4.72
N ASP A 109 -14.35 13.34 5.76
CA ASP A 109 -14.02 14.77 5.83
C ASP A 109 -13.90 15.46 4.49
N GLN A 110 -14.41 16.62 4.38
CA GLN A 110 -14.07 17.59 3.35
C GLN A 110 -13.99 17.05 1.92
N GLY A 111 -14.85 16.10 1.62
CA GLY A 111 -15.00 15.66 0.25
C GLY A 111 -14.02 14.61 -0.22
N LEU A 112 -13.25 14.03 0.67
CA LEU A 112 -12.40 12.91 0.29
C LEU A 112 -13.26 11.67 0.12
N TRP A 113 -13.16 11.05 -1.04
CA TRP A 113 -13.97 9.90 -1.41
C TRP A 113 -13.07 8.71 -1.68
N GLY A 114 -13.29 7.61 -0.98
CA GLY A 114 -12.46 6.44 -1.17
C GLY A 114 -12.63 5.41 -0.08
N PHE A 115 -11.59 4.62 0.14
CA PHE A 115 -11.63 3.50 1.07
C PHE A 115 -10.24 3.21 1.62
N GLU A 116 -10.18 2.30 2.60
CA GLU A 116 -8.93 1.91 3.24
C GLU A 116 -8.86 0.40 3.34
N VAL A 117 -7.69 -0.16 3.02
CA VAL A 117 -7.43 -1.59 3.15
C VAL A 117 -6.17 -1.79 3.98
N THR A 118 -6.01 -2.99 4.52
CA THR A 118 -4.74 -3.36 5.13
C THR A 118 -4.01 -4.33 4.24
N ASP A 119 -2.68 -4.35 4.38
CA ASP A 119 -1.89 -5.40 3.77
C ASP A 119 -1.74 -6.56 4.77
N ALA A 120 -0.87 -7.52 4.45
CA ALA A 120 -0.70 -8.71 5.29
C ALA A 120 -0.19 -8.39 6.69
N ASP A 121 0.50 -7.27 6.85
CA ASP A 121 1.09 -6.87 8.10
C ASP A 121 0.30 -5.77 8.80
N LYS A 122 -0.90 -5.49 8.33
CA LYS A 122 -1.81 -4.50 8.91
C LYS A 122 -1.41 -3.06 8.62
N TYR A 123 -0.49 -2.83 7.70
CA TYR A 123 -0.27 -1.48 7.22
C TYR A 123 -1.51 -1.02 6.47
N VAL A 124 -1.92 0.21 6.72
CA VAL A 124 -3.16 0.75 6.15
C VAL A 124 -2.83 1.57 4.92
N LEU A 125 -3.42 1.18 3.81
CA LEU A 125 -3.30 1.90 2.54
C LEU A 125 -4.62 2.61 2.29
N ALA A 126 -4.56 3.91 2.13
CA ALA A 126 -5.74 4.74 1.86
C ALA A 126 -5.77 5.09 0.38
N PHE A 127 -6.93 4.85 -0.25
CA PHE A 127 -7.14 5.13 -1.68
C PHE A 127 -8.27 6.14 -1.78
N PHE A 128 -7.91 7.41 -1.99
CA PHE A 128 -8.90 8.49 -1.97
C PHE A 128 -8.67 9.45 -3.12
N ARG A 129 -9.74 10.08 -3.51
CA ARG A 129 -9.67 11.24 -4.40
C ARG A 129 -10.53 12.36 -3.83
N ILE A 130 -10.23 13.56 -4.25
CA ILE A 130 -11.08 14.69 -3.93
C ILE A 130 -12.29 14.61 -4.85
N ARG A 131 -13.47 14.62 -4.25
CA ARG A 131 -14.69 14.51 -5.04
C ARG A 131 -15.13 15.90 -5.47
N ASN A 132 -15.10 16.09 -6.77
CA ASN A 132 -15.60 17.34 -7.35
C ASN A 132 -17.00 17.09 -7.91
N GLU A 133 -17.87 18.02 -7.67
CA GLU A 133 -19.22 17.91 -8.19
C GLU A 133 -19.34 18.38 -9.57
#